data_c30fd361dfa8582d52d2dbc0ba2ec8fc
#
_entry.id   c30fd361dfa8582d52d2dbc0ba2ec8fc
#
_cell.length_a   1.000
_cell.length_b   1.000
_cell.length_c   1.000
_cell.angle_alpha   90.00
_cell.angle_beta   90.00
_cell.angle_gamma   90.00
#
_symmetry.space_group_name_H-M   'P 1'
#
loop_
_entity.id
_entity.type
_entity.pdbx_description
1 polymer ?
#
loop_
_entity_poly.entity_id
_entity_poly.type
_entity_poly.pdbx_seq_one_letter_code
_entity_poly.pdbx_strand_id
1 'polypeptide(L)'
;MNKSVVFIADFFVEQIIGGGELNNYELTHLLREEGISVTECQSHTVQLDFLKKNQDAFFIISNFMNLSEDCRQFLTTHANYIIYEHDHKYLATRNPADYAYFRAPAADLRNYFFYKNAQKIVSQSHFHKGIIEENLETDNVITVAGNLWSLEALEHLRHMATQPKADKVSILDSPIPHKNTAKTKVFCESKDLEVELVADRDPLKFLQKLGKNKTFAFFPDTPETLSRIVVEARMMGMSIKTSKLVGAGYEKWFALKGEKLIDFMIEKRSEITNLFLNEINSATPRHSERPKISIITTFYKAEEYLQGFLQNITTQTIFDQCELVLVDTGSPGNEQKMIEEYLLEYPQIKYIRYDDRLKPTEGLNLALKEAIGDYVTFAFLDDRKSQECLEILLTEIEKNDTIDLVYGDTLRTTVKNDIFEKSKASELFSHSMAEFSPENMVKCLPGPMPLWRKSIHERCGFFDQDGCDYADDWEMWLRAVSTGSRFKKVNKSVGLYLEGGRSQQTDNLNQRREEAEVFYKYAQLFGSNFYSYKPYFDQFRN
;
A
#
# COMPACT_ATOMS: atom_id res chain seq x y z
N MET A 1 13.18 20.49 24.60
CA MET A 1 11.70 20.51 24.44
C MET A 1 11.22 19.10 24.67
N ASN A 2 10.23 18.88 25.56
CA ASN A 2 9.63 17.55 25.69
C ASN A 2 8.95 17.21 24.37
N LYS A 3 9.40 16.16 23.71
CA LYS A 3 8.78 15.70 22.47
C LYS A 3 7.42 15.10 22.78
N SER A 4 6.41 15.42 21.98
CA SER A 4 5.08 14.86 22.06
C SER A 4 4.90 13.77 21.01
N VAL A 5 4.25 12.69 21.39
CA VAL A 5 3.88 11.57 20.54
C VAL A 5 2.36 11.47 20.46
N VAL A 6 1.83 11.33 19.26
CA VAL A 6 0.43 10.95 19.04
C VAL A 6 0.43 9.48 18.57
N PHE A 7 -0.16 8.62 19.39
CA PHE A 7 -0.27 7.20 19.12
C PHE A 7 -1.67 6.90 18.56
N ILE A 8 -1.73 6.45 17.29
CA ILE A 8 -2.99 6.17 16.61
C ILE A 8 -3.17 4.66 16.43
N ALA A 9 -4.29 4.13 16.89
CA ALA A 9 -4.69 2.74 16.69
C ALA A 9 -6.21 2.61 16.51
N ASP A 10 -6.68 1.54 15.87
CA ASP A 10 -8.13 1.29 15.74
C ASP A 10 -8.77 1.02 17.10
N PHE A 11 -8.08 0.26 17.96
CA PHE A 11 -8.50 -0.10 19.31
C PHE A 11 -7.34 -0.04 20.29
N PHE A 12 -7.67 0.18 21.55
CA PHE A 12 -6.79 0.06 22.71
C PHE A 12 -7.30 -1.02 23.66
N VAL A 13 -6.55 -1.34 24.71
CA VAL A 13 -6.86 -2.44 25.65
C VAL A 13 -8.20 -2.29 26.36
N GLU A 14 -8.69 -1.05 26.52
CA GLU A 14 -10.00 -0.73 27.12
C GLU A 14 -11.18 -1.19 26.24
N GLN A 15 -10.96 -1.33 24.92
CA GLN A 15 -11.99 -1.77 23.98
C GLN A 15 -11.84 -3.25 23.62
N ILE A 16 -10.61 -3.69 23.31
CA ILE A 16 -10.31 -5.06 22.89
C ILE A 16 -9.01 -5.51 23.53
N ILE A 17 -9.02 -6.72 24.11
CA ILE A 17 -7.81 -7.36 24.62
C ILE A 17 -7.27 -8.30 23.55
N GLY A 18 -6.33 -7.83 22.78
CA GLY A 18 -5.60 -8.60 21.75
C GLY A 18 -4.09 -8.45 21.90
N GLY A 19 -3.33 -9.27 21.16
CA GLY A 19 -1.87 -9.26 21.24
C GLY A 19 -1.25 -7.94 20.81
N GLY A 20 -1.82 -7.28 19.78
CA GLY A 20 -1.39 -5.97 19.30
C GLY A 20 -1.69 -4.86 20.30
N GLU A 21 -2.91 -4.86 20.86
CA GLU A 21 -3.35 -3.85 21.81
C GLU A 21 -2.55 -3.92 23.12
N LEU A 22 -2.29 -5.12 23.65
CA LEU A 22 -1.41 -5.32 24.80
C LEU A 22 0.02 -4.84 24.54
N ASN A 23 0.53 -5.06 23.35
CA ASN A 23 1.85 -4.60 22.96
C ASN A 23 1.91 -3.06 22.84
N ASN A 24 0.89 -2.45 22.25
CA ASN A 24 0.77 -1.00 22.13
C ASN A 24 0.65 -0.32 23.51
N TYR A 25 -0.17 -0.88 24.40
CA TYR A 25 -0.33 -0.41 25.77
C TYR A 25 1.01 -0.37 26.50
N GLU A 26 1.77 -1.45 26.42
CA GLU A 26 3.06 -1.53 27.08
C GLU A 26 4.08 -0.54 26.47
N LEU A 27 4.06 -0.35 25.16
CA LEU A 27 4.92 0.64 24.50
C LEU A 27 4.58 2.07 24.97
N THR A 28 3.31 2.44 25.00
CA THR A 28 2.90 3.79 25.41
C THR A 28 3.24 4.03 26.88
N HIS A 29 3.12 3.00 27.74
CA HIS A 29 3.53 3.07 29.13
C HIS A 29 5.03 3.33 29.28
N LEU A 30 5.87 2.55 28.59
CA LEU A 30 7.33 2.70 28.61
C LEU A 30 7.79 4.06 28.07
N LEU A 31 7.16 4.56 27.01
CA LEU A 31 7.48 5.89 26.48
C LEU A 31 7.14 7.00 27.48
N ARG A 32 6.05 6.85 28.25
CA ARG A 32 5.69 7.81 29.33
C ARG A 32 6.69 7.74 30.50
N GLU A 33 7.17 6.56 30.86
CA GLU A 33 8.23 6.39 31.87
C GLU A 33 9.52 7.10 31.46
N GLU A 34 9.84 7.14 30.15
CA GLU A 34 10.97 7.87 29.59
C GLU A 34 10.70 9.39 29.40
N GLY A 35 9.59 9.90 29.92
CA GLY A 35 9.25 11.32 29.92
C GLY A 35 8.65 11.85 28.62
N ILE A 36 8.25 10.98 27.70
CA ILE A 36 7.53 11.36 26.48
C ILE A 36 6.05 11.61 26.79
N SER A 37 5.52 12.76 26.34
CA SER A 37 4.07 13.01 26.39
C SER A 37 3.37 12.21 25.28
N VAL A 38 2.60 11.18 25.64
CA VAL A 38 1.89 10.32 24.68
C VAL A 38 0.38 10.55 24.74
N THR A 39 -0.20 10.98 23.62
CA THR A 39 -1.64 11.09 23.40
C THR A 39 -2.12 9.91 22.59
N GLU A 40 -3.01 9.09 23.13
CA GLU A 40 -3.61 7.95 22.45
C GLU A 40 -4.92 8.37 21.75
N CYS A 41 -5.06 8.02 20.47
CA CYS A 41 -6.21 8.36 19.65
C CYS A 41 -6.72 7.14 18.88
N GLN A 42 -8.04 6.86 19.01
CA GLN A 42 -8.64 5.86 18.13
C GLN A 42 -8.71 6.39 16.69
N SER A 43 -8.30 5.59 15.72
CA SER A 43 -8.13 6.01 14.31
C SER A 43 -9.39 6.65 13.72
N HIS A 44 -10.59 6.10 14.01
CA HIS A 44 -11.86 6.63 13.54
C HIS A 44 -12.26 7.99 14.13
N THR A 45 -11.64 8.41 15.24
CA THR A 45 -11.89 9.71 15.88
C THR A 45 -10.94 10.81 15.40
N VAL A 46 -9.86 10.43 14.72
CA VAL A 46 -8.86 11.39 14.23
C VAL A 46 -9.43 12.19 13.08
N GLN A 47 -9.40 13.51 13.21
CA GLN A 47 -9.84 14.46 12.21
C GLN A 47 -8.64 15.26 11.66
N LEU A 48 -8.76 15.76 10.45
CA LEU A 48 -7.69 16.53 9.78
C LEU A 48 -7.25 17.75 10.60
N ASP A 49 -8.20 18.47 11.23
CA ASP A 49 -7.89 19.62 12.09
C ASP A 49 -7.09 19.25 13.33
N PHE A 50 -7.33 18.07 13.89
CA PHE A 50 -6.52 17.54 14.99
C PHE A 50 -5.08 17.30 14.53
N LEU A 51 -4.88 16.69 13.36
CA LEU A 51 -3.54 16.44 12.79
C LEU A 51 -2.80 17.75 12.51
N LYS A 52 -3.47 18.74 11.90
CA LYS A 52 -2.91 20.07 11.63
C LYS A 52 -2.45 20.77 12.92
N LYS A 53 -3.21 20.67 14.00
CA LYS A 53 -2.84 21.24 15.30
C LYS A 53 -1.65 20.55 15.97
N ASN A 54 -1.43 19.29 15.66
CA ASN A 54 -0.36 18.45 16.21
C ASN A 54 0.72 18.11 15.18
N GLN A 55 0.85 18.85 14.09
CA GLN A 55 1.78 18.54 12.99
C GLN A 55 3.25 18.41 13.42
N ASP A 56 3.64 19.08 14.51
CA ASP A 56 4.99 19.03 15.07
C ASP A 56 5.20 17.83 16.02
N ALA A 57 4.15 17.08 16.33
CA ALA A 57 4.25 15.85 17.11
C ALA A 57 4.84 14.72 16.24
N PHE A 58 5.42 13.73 16.91
CA PHE A 58 5.80 12.49 16.27
C PHE A 58 4.63 11.51 16.32
N PHE A 59 4.29 10.88 15.20
CA PHE A 59 3.17 9.96 15.13
C PHE A 59 3.63 8.51 15.13
N ILE A 60 3.04 7.67 15.98
CA ILE A 60 3.18 6.22 15.96
C ILE A 60 1.84 5.65 15.50
N ILE A 61 1.83 5.02 14.35
CA ILE A 61 0.62 4.47 13.74
C ILE A 61 0.66 2.95 13.87
N SER A 62 -0.28 2.37 14.61
CA SER A 62 -0.37 0.92 14.74
C SER A 62 -1.46 0.37 13.80
N ASN A 63 -2.63 0.03 14.29
CA ASN A 63 -3.76 -0.33 13.44
C ASN A 63 -4.48 0.93 12.98
N PHE A 64 -4.75 1.05 11.66
CA PHE A 64 -5.24 2.29 11.06
C PHE A 64 -6.33 2.08 9.99
N MET A 65 -7.02 0.94 10.04
CA MET A 65 -8.04 0.62 9.03
C MET A 65 -9.20 1.61 9.02
N ASN A 66 -9.48 2.23 10.18
CA ASN A 66 -10.54 3.22 10.33
C ASN A 66 -10.03 4.68 10.24
N LEU A 67 -8.75 4.90 9.94
CA LEU A 67 -8.19 6.24 9.70
C LEU A 67 -8.60 6.71 8.30
N SER A 68 -9.21 7.90 8.21
CA SER A 68 -9.66 8.44 6.93
C SER A 68 -8.51 8.63 5.94
N GLU A 69 -8.83 8.61 4.66
CA GLU A 69 -7.85 8.79 3.59
C GLU A 69 -7.18 10.16 3.67
N ASP A 70 -7.95 11.22 3.92
CA ASP A 70 -7.43 12.59 4.06
C ASP A 70 -6.43 12.69 5.22
N CYS A 71 -6.70 12.00 6.34
CA CYS A 71 -5.78 11.94 7.46
C CYS A 71 -4.49 11.18 7.11
N ARG A 72 -4.58 10.06 6.38
CA ARG A 72 -3.39 9.33 5.91
C ARG A 72 -2.57 10.17 4.93
N GLN A 73 -3.24 10.86 4.00
CA GLN A 73 -2.58 11.76 3.06
C GLN A 73 -1.87 12.90 3.79
N PHE A 74 -2.52 13.53 4.76
CA PHE A 74 -1.89 14.58 5.57
C PHE A 74 -0.64 14.06 6.31
N LEU A 75 -0.73 12.91 6.96
CA LEU A 75 0.42 12.29 7.63
C LEU A 75 1.56 12.01 6.65
N THR A 76 1.23 11.46 5.47
CA THR A 76 2.20 11.16 4.41
C THR A 76 2.99 12.39 3.97
N THR A 77 2.32 13.55 3.90
CA THR A 77 2.89 14.77 3.33
C THR A 77 3.48 15.72 4.37
N HIS A 78 2.91 15.82 5.57
CA HIS A 78 3.20 16.89 6.52
C HIS A 78 3.73 16.45 7.89
N ALA A 79 3.72 15.15 8.21
CA ALA A 79 4.06 14.69 9.54
C ALA A 79 5.22 13.70 9.57
N ASN A 80 5.94 13.66 10.69
CA ASN A 80 6.88 12.58 10.99
C ASN A 80 6.12 11.43 11.63
N TYR A 81 6.15 10.26 11.00
CA TYR A 81 5.48 9.09 11.53
C TYR A 81 6.22 7.80 11.23
N ILE A 82 6.00 6.83 12.09
CA ILE A 82 6.35 5.43 11.89
C ILE A 82 5.10 4.57 11.90
N ILE A 83 5.16 3.42 11.23
CA ILE A 83 4.10 2.42 11.27
C ILE A 83 4.59 1.25 12.13
N TYR A 84 3.93 1.01 13.27
CA TYR A 84 4.16 -0.20 14.07
C TYR A 84 3.21 -1.29 13.59
N GLU A 85 3.72 -2.13 12.70
CA GLU A 85 2.91 -3.08 11.96
C GLU A 85 2.69 -4.37 12.75
N HIS A 86 1.42 -4.76 12.89
CA HIS A 86 1.01 -5.98 13.59
C HIS A 86 0.39 -7.04 12.69
N ASP A 87 0.08 -6.70 11.43
CA ASP A 87 -0.44 -7.62 10.43
C ASP A 87 0.06 -7.25 9.01
N HIS A 88 -0.75 -7.33 7.97
CA HIS A 88 -0.36 -7.09 6.58
C HIS A 88 -1.35 -6.15 5.88
N LYS A 89 -1.58 -4.95 6.45
CA LYS A 89 -2.54 -3.95 5.94
C LYS A 89 -2.15 -3.35 4.58
N TYR A 90 -0.95 -3.64 4.10
CA TYR A 90 -0.49 -3.28 2.77
C TYR A 90 -0.97 -4.27 1.67
N LEU A 91 -1.71 -5.31 2.02
CA LEU A 91 -2.29 -6.30 1.10
C LEU A 91 -3.81 -6.21 1.06
N ALA A 92 -4.40 -6.41 -0.12
CA ALA A 92 -5.84 -6.38 -0.31
C ALA A 92 -6.58 -7.40 0.56
N THR A 93 -6.05 -8.62 0.69
CA THR A 93 -6.63 -9.69 1.51
C THR A 93 -6.14 -9.67 2.97
N ARG A 94 -5.11 -8.89 3.28
CA ARG A 94 -4.38 -8.89 4.55
C ARG A 94 -3.79 -10.27 4.91
N ASN A 95 -3.73 -11.18 3.96
CA ASN A 95 -3.19 -12.53 4.14
C ASN A 95 -2.12 -12.83 3.08
N PRO A 96 -0.83 -12.74 3.40
CA PRO A 96 0.23 -13.07 2.45
C PRO A 96 0.17 -14.50 1.90
N ALA A 97 -0.43 -15.44 2.65
CA ALA A 97 -0.52 -16.83 2.21
C ALA A 97 -1.46 -17.04 1.00
N ASP A 98 -2.28 -16.04 0.66
CA ASP A 98 -3.11 -16.07 -0.55
C ASP A 98 -2.29 -15.89 -1.83
N TYR A 99 -1.02 -15.48 -1.70
CA TYR A 99 -0.13 -15.19 -2.81
C TYR A 99 1.07 -16.13 -2.84
N ALA A 100 1.50 -16.51 -4.05
CA ALA A 100 2.69 -17.33 -4.23
C ALA A 100 3.92 -16.63 -3.63
N TYR A 101 4.68 -17.35 -2.84
CA TYR A 101 5.87 -16.84 -2.14
C TYR A 101 5.60 -15.62 -1.23
N PHE A 102 4.36 -15.40 -0.82
CA PHE A 102 3.89 -14.24 -0.03
C PHE A 102 4.01 -12.89 -0.77
N ARG A 103 4.13 -12.90 -2.09
CA ARG A 103 4.24 -11.70 -2.91
C ARG A 103 2.94 -11.46 -3.67
N ALA A 104 2.30 -10.34 -3.36
CA ALA A 104 1.08 -9.90 -4.03
C ALA A 104 1.39 -9.23 -5.37
N PRO A 105 0.52 -9.36 -6.38
CA PRO A 105 0.59 -8.53 -7.58
C PRO A 105 0.40 -7.05 -7.23
N ALA A 106 0.92 -6.16 -8.07
CA ALA A 106 0.88 -4.72 -7.85
C ALA A 106 -0.55 -4.19 -7.63
N ALA A 107 -1.53 -4.75 -8.32
CA ALA A 107 -2.95 -4.41 -8.19
C ALA A 107 -3.55 -4.74 -6.82
N ASP A 108 -2.93 -5.62 -6.04
CA ASP A 108 -3.37 -6.01 -4.70
C ASP A 108 -2.61 -5.32 -3.58
N LEU A 109 -1.67 -4.43 -3.90
CA LEU A 109 -1.02 -3.58 -2.90
C LEU A 109 -2.00 -2.48 -2.44
N ARG A 110 -1.99 -2.19 -1.14
CA ARG A 110 -2.84 -1.17 -0.49
C ARG A 110 -1.97 -0.29 0.40
N ASN A 111 -2.42 0.92 0.65
CA ASN A 111 -1.72 1.85 1.54
C ASN A 111 -0.23 2.03 1.20
N TYR A 112 0.17 1.78 -0.05
CA TYR A 112 1.58 1.71 -0.48
C TYR A 112 2.35 2.98 -0.14
N PHE A 113 1.81 4.16 -0.52
CA PHE A 113 2.49 5.43 -0.27
C PHE A 113 2.51 5.80 1.21
N PHE A 114 1.49 5.40 1.97
CA PHE A 114 1.47 5.57 3.41
C PHE A 114 2.59 4.77 4.08
N TYR A 115 2.86 3.54 3.65
CA TYR A 115 4.01 2.76 4.12
C TYR A 115 5.35 3.28 3.60
N LYS A 116 5.44 3.59 2.30
CA LYS A 116 6.68 4.04 1.65
C LYS A 116 7.20 5.36 2.24
N ASN A 117 6.30 6.28 2.62
CA ASN A 117 6.64 7.58 3.20
C ASN A 117 6.76 7.56 4.73
N ALA A 118 6.49 6.46 5.42
CA ALA A 118 6.80 6.33 6.82
C ALA A 118 8.31 6.44 7.05
N GLN A 119 8.72 7.13 8.13
CA GLN A 119 10.13 7.20 8.49
C GLN A 119 10.71 5.80 8.69
N LYS A 120 9.97 4.95 9.38
CA LYS A 120 10.22 3.52 9.52
C LYS A 120 8.93 2.72 9.56
N ILE A 121 9.00 1.48 9.07
CA ILE A 121 8.02 0.44 9.30
C ILE A 121 8.64 -0.51 10.33
N VAL A 122 8.00 -0.63 11.49
CA VAL A 122 8.50 -1.46 12.59
C VAL A 122 7.78 -2.80 12.57
N SER A 123 8.49 -3.86 12.21
CA SER A 123 7.99 -5.23 12.16
C SER A 123 8.26 -6.01 13.45
N GLN A 124 7.51 -7.07 13.72
CA GLN A 124 7.64 -7.86 14.96
C GLN A 124 8.69 -8.96 14.87
N SER A 125 9.02 -9.44 13.67
CA SER A 125 10.01 -10.50 13.46
C SER A 125 10.75 -10.32 12.13
N HIS A 126 11.87 -11.03 11.96
CA HIS A 126 12.59 -11.07 10.69
C HIS A 126 11.75 -11.70 9.56
N PHE A 127 10.90 -12.67 9.88
CA PHE A 127 9.94 -13.23 8.92
C PHE A 127 8.93 -12.18 8.44
N HIS A 128 8.34 -11.42 9.38
CA HIS A 128 7.44 -10.33 9.07
C HIS A 128 8.12 -9.24 8.24
N LYS A 129 9.35 -8.83 8.64
CA LYS A 129 10.18 -7.88 7.89
C LYS A 129 10.35 -8.32 6.44
N GLY A 130 10.77 -9.57 6.20
CA GLY A 130 10.99 -10.09 4.85
C GLY A 130 9.74 -10.04 3.97
N ILE A 131 8.55 -10.34 4.51
CA ILE A 131 7.29 -10.25 3.77
C ILE A 131 6.96 -8.79 3.42
N ILE A 132 7.20 -7.83 4.34
CA ILE A 132 6.98 -6.40 4.07
C ILE A 132 7.92 -5.91 2.98
N GLU A 133 9.22 -6.17 3.10
CA GLU A 133 10.25 -5.74 2.14
C GLU A 133 9.99 -6.27 0.74
N GLU A 134 9.59 -7.54 0.61
CA GLU A 134 9.30 -8.19 -0.67
C GLU A 134 8.07 -7.57 -1.38
N ASN A 135 7.06 -7.14 -0.62
CA ASN A 135 5.85 -6.56 -1.20
C ASN A 135 5.95 -5.05 -1.45
N LEU A 136 6.61 -4.31 -0.56
CA LEU A 136 6.69 -2.86 -0.66
C LEU A 136 7.96 -2.35 -1.34
N GLU A 137 8.91 -3.24 -1.65
CA GLU A 137 10.18 -2.91 -2.31
C GLU A 137 10.85 -1.70 -1.62
N THR A 138 11.02 -1.79 -0.29
CA THR A 138 11.49 -0.70 0.55
C THR A 138 12.55 -1.16 1.55
N ASP A 139 13.48 -0.27 1.90
CA ASP A 139 14.56 -0.47 2.87
C ASP A 139 14.29 0.20 4.23
N ASN A 140 13.15 0.88 4.38
CA ASN A 140 12.80 1.57 5.62
C ASN A 140 12.20 0.64 6.70
N VAL A 141 12.29 -0.69 6.53
CA VAL A 141 11.76 -1.67 7.49
C VAL A 141 12.80 -2.02 8.54
N ILE A 142 12.47 -1.82 9.80
CA ILE A 142 13.24 -2.28 10.95
C ILE A 142 12.43 -3.33 11.71
N THR A 143 13.10 -4.19 12.49
CA THR A 143 12.42 -5.21 13.28
C THR A 143 12.74 -5.09 14.76
N VAL A 144 11.71 -5.20 15.62
CA VAL A 144 11.93 -5.35 17.06
C VAL A 144 12.34 -6.77 17.42
N ALA A 145 12.15 -7.73 16.52
CA ALA A 145 12.46 -9.15 16.75
C ALA A 145 11.95 -9.64 18.11
N GLY A 146 10.70 -9.30 18.43
CA GLY A 146 10.10 -9.56 19.73
C GLY A 146 8.75 -8.88 19.91
N ASN A 147 8.31 -8.82 21.15
CA ASN A 147 7.09 -8.14 21.57
C ASN A 147 7.29 -7.60 23.00
N LEU A 148 6.36 -6.80 23.48
CA LEU A 148 6.37 -6.24 24.82
C LEU A 148 5.36 -6.95 25.73
N TRP A 149 5.79 -7.31 26.92
CA TRP A 149 4.98 -7.82 28.03
C TRP A 149 5.22 -6.94 29.25
N SER A 150 4.19 -6.70 30.06
CA SER A 150 4.39 -6.06 31.36
C SER A 150 5.24 -6.94 32.27
N LEU A 151 5.96 -6.33 33.22
CA LEU A 151 6.75 -7.09 34.19
C LEU A 151 5.86 -8.05 35.00
N GLU A 152 4.64 -7.63 35.31
CA GLU A 152 3.65 -8.48 35.99
C GLU A 152 3.28 -9.70 35.16
N ALA A 153 3.02 -9.54 33.85
CA ALA A 153 2.73 -10.66 32.96
C ALA A 153 3.92 -11.63 32.84
N LEU A 154 5.15 -11.10 32.77
CA LEU A 154 6.36 -11.92 32.72
C LEU A 154 6.56 -12.71 34.02
N GLU A 155 6.26 -12.13 35.18
CA GLU A 155 6.36 -12.83 36.45
C GLU A 155 5.28 -13.93 36.60
N HIS A 156 4.07 -13.69 36.09
CA HIS A 156 3.04 -14.73 35.99
C HIS A 156 3.50 -15.91 35.11
N LEU A 157 4.10 -15.63 33.97
CA LEU A 157 4.64 -16.66 33.07
C LEU A 157 5.81 -17.42 33.74
N ARG A 158 6.65 -16.74 34.53
CA ARG A 158 7.73 -17.34 35.33
C ARG A 158 7.17 -18.32 36.37
N HIS A 159 6.14 -17.92 37.10
CA HIS A 159 5.46 -18.79 38.03
C HIS A 159 4.87 -20.04 37.33
N MET A 160 4.20 -19.84 36.18
CA MET A 160 3.65 -20.96 35.41
C MET A 160 4.72 -21.89 34.83
N ALA A 161 5.93 -21.40 34.55
CA ALA A 161 7.04 -22.21 34.06
C ALA A 161 7.51 -23.25 35.08
N THR A 162 7.36 -22.99 36.37
CA THR A 162 7.76 -23.90 37.46
C THR A 162 6.70 -24.94 37.81
N GLN A 163 5.46 -24.80 37.30
CA GLN A 163 4.38 -25.72 37.61
C GLN A 163 4.54 -27.07 36.90
N PRO A 164 4.13 -28.20 37.55
CA PRO A 164 4.15 -29.50 36.92
C PRO A 164 3.22 -29.53 35.70
N LYS A 165 3.64 -30.21 34.63
CA LYS A 165 2.90 -30.29 33.36
C LYS A 165 2.55 -31.72 33.00
N ALA A 166 1.30 -31.91 32.58
CA ALA A 166 0.80 -33.20 32.06
C ALA A 166 1.42 -33.51 30.69
N ASP A 167 1.57 -34.78 30.38
CA ASP A 167 2.12 -35.25 29.12
C ASP A 167 1.03 -35.26 28.03
N LYS A 168 0.50 -34.07 27.74
CA LYS A 168 -0.54 -33.78 26.75
C LYS A 168 -0.15 -32.61 25.88
N VAL A 169 -0.94 -32.37 24.83
CA VAL A 169 -0.79 -31.26 23.90
C VAL A 169 -1.95 -30.29 24.06
N SER A 170 -1.66 -29.06 24.43
CA SER A 170 -2.63 -27.96 24.37
C SER A 170 -2.80 -27.51 22.93
N ILE A 171 -4.03 -27.25 22.51
CA ILE A 171 -4.40 -26.65 21.21
C ILE A 171 -5.30 -25.46 21.47
N LEU A 172 -5.06 -24.34 20.81
CA LEU A 172 -5.94 -23.17 20.85
C LEU A 172 -7.31 -23.54 20.27
N ASP A 173 -8.37 -23.42 21.08
CA ASP A 173 -9.75 -23.53 20.62
C ASP A 173 -10.24 -22.14 20.21
N SER A 174 -10.18 -21.85 18.91
CA SER A 174 -10.52 -20.55 18.35
C SER A 174 -11.61 -20.68 17.28
N PRO A 175 -12.64 -19.80 17.32
CA PRO A 175 -13.64 -19.74 16.25
C PRO A 175 -13.09 -19.05 14.99
N ILE A 176 -11.89 -18.44 15.06
CA ILE A 176 -11.27 -17.70 13.97
C ILE A 176 -10.68 -18.73 12.97
N PRO A 177 -11.16 -18.79 11.72
CA PRO A 177 -10.78 -19.84 10.77
C PRO A 177 -9.27 -19.96 10.54
N HIS A 178 -8.56 -18.84 10.37
CA HIS A 178 -7.12 -18.84 10.09
C HIS A 178 -6.24 -19.29 11.27
N LYS A 179 -6.77 -19.37 12.51
CA LYS A 179 -6.08 -20.01 13.64
C LYS A 179 -6.07 -21.54 13.54
N ASN A 180 -6.93 -22.09 12.71
CA ASN A 180 -6.89 -23.46 12.21
C ASN A 180 -6.87 -24.57 13.28
N THR A 181 -7.72 -24.42 14.29
CA THR A 181 -7.89 -25.41 15.39
C THR A 181 -8.09 -26.82 14.87
N ALA A 182 -8.99 -27.01 13.88
CA ALA A 182 -9.34 -28.33 13.34
C ALA A 182 -8.12 -29.05 12.73
N LYS A 183 -7.34 -28.40 11.88
CA LYS A 183 -6.14 -29.01 11.26
C LYS A 183 -5.08 -29.33 12.30
N THR A 184 -4.90 -28.44 13.29
CA THR A 184 -3.96 -28.66 14.39
C THR A 184 -4.36 -29.92 15.19
N LYS A 185 -5.67 -30.10 15.46
CA LYS A 185 -6.20 -31.28 16.13
C LYS A 185 -5.94 -32.54 15.32
N VAL A 186 -6.33 -32.56 14.03
CA VAL A 186 -6.10 -33.71 13.12
C VAL A 186 -4.62 -34.08 13.06
N PHE A 187 -3.72 -33.10 12.98
CA PHE A 187 -2.28 -33.37 13.00
C PHE A 187 -1.85 -34.06 14.28
N CYS A 188 -2.30 -33.63 15.45
CA CYS A 188 -1.93 -34.22 16.73
C CYS A 188 -2.50 -35.65 16.87
N GLU A 189 -3.77 -35.86 16.50
CA GLU A 189 -4.43 -37.15 16.50
C GLU A 189 -3.73 -38.18 15.57
N SER A 190 -3.25 -37.71 14.39
CA SER A 190 -2.49 -38.55 13.45
C SER A 190 -1.12 -39.00 13.99
N LYS A 191 -0.68 -38.45 15.12
CA LYS A 191 0.56 -38.79 15.83
C LYS A 191 0.31 -39.44 17.19
N ASP A 192 -0.92 -39.90 17.42
CA ASP A 192 -1.36 -40.51 18.68
C ASP A 192 -1.09 -39.64 19.92
N LEU A 193 -1.18 -38.31 19.77
CA LEU A 193 -0.98 -37.37 20.86
C LEU A 193 -2.29 -37.07 21.57
N GLU A 194 -2.31 -37.16 22.90
CA GLU A 194 -3.46 -36.76 23.70
C GLU A 194 -3.59 -35.23 23.70
N VAL A 195 -4.72 -34.71 23.23
CA VAL A 195 -4.94 -33.27 23.04
C VAL A 195 -5.94 -32.70 24.04
N GLU A 196 -5.73 -31.45 24.42
CA GLU A 196 -6.63 -30.62 25.21
C GLU A 196 -6.90 -29.30 24.47
N LEU A 197 -8.17 -29.03 24.16
CA LEU A 197 -8.60 -27.79 23.57
C LEU A 197 -8.68 -26.71 24.66
N VAL A 198 -8.04 -25.54 24.40
CA VAL A 198 -7.92 -24.47 25.38
C VAL A 198 -8.57 -23.19 24.85
N ALA A 199 -9.58 -22.73 25.58
CA ALA A 199 -10.21 -21.43 25.42
C ALA A 199 -10.53 -20.82 26.77
N ASP A 200 -10.39 -19.52 26.90
CA ASP A 200 -10.94 -18.71 27.99
C ASP A 200 -11.00 -17.23 27.54
N ARG A 201 -11.97 -16.49 28.05
CA ARG A 201 -12.08 -15.05 27.82
C ARG A 201 -11.16 -14.24 28.72
N ASP A 202 -10.81 -14.78 29.88
CA ASP A 202 -9.85 -14.20 30.80
C ASP A 202 -8.43 -14.60 30.37
N PRO A 203 -7.55 -13.64 30.02
CA PRO A 203 -6.22 -13.94 29.52
C PRO A 203 -5.36 -14.75 30.50
N LEU A 204 -5.46 -14.47 31.80
CA LEU A 204 -4.68 -15.18 32.83
C LEU A 204 -5.16 -16.63 32.98
N LYS A 205 -6.48 -16.84 33.01
CA LYS A 205 -7.05 -18.19 33.05
C LYS A 205 -6.75 -18.97 31.78
N PHE A 206 -6.76 -18.28 30.65
CA PHE A 206 -6.36 -18.88 29.38
C PHE A 206 -4.91 -19.39 29.44
N LEU A 207 -3.94 -18.57 29.87
CA LEU A 207 -2.54 -18.96 30.01
C LEU A 207 -2.36 -20.09 31.05
N GLN A 208 -3.10 -20.05 32.17
CA GLN A 208 -3.10 -21.11 33.17
C GLN A 208 -3.56 -22.45 32.60
N LYS A 209 -4.63 -22.46 31.79
CA LYS A 209 -5.10 -23.66 31.09
C LYS A 209 -4.09 -24.14 30.05
N LEU A 210 -3.58 -23.23 29.23
CA LEU A 210 -2.60 -23.51 28.19
C LEU A 210 -1.34 -24.17 28.78
N GLY A 211 -0.80 -23.61 29.85
CA GLY A 211 0.43 -24.01 30.49
C GLY A 211 0.38 -25.32 31.28
N LYS A 212 -0.79 -25.98 31.42
CA LYS A 212 -0.93 -27.26 32.12
C LYS A 212 -0.24 -28.42 31.44
N ASN A 213 -0.01 -28.36 30.15
CA ASN A 213 0.52 -29.42 29.32
C ASN A 213 1.97 -29.16 28.89
N LYS A 214 2.73 -30.21 28.59
CA LYS A 214 4.15 -30.11 28.18
C LYS A 214 4.32 -29.54 26.78
N THR A 215 3.32 -29.66 25.91
CA THR A 215 3.43 -29.27 24.50
C THR A 215 2.29 -28.32 24.12
N PHE A 216 2.56 -27.32 23.30
CA PHE A 216 1.58 -26.51 22.60
C PHE A 216 1.70 -26.76 21.10
N ALA A 217 0.59 -27.06 20.44
CA ALA A 217 0.51 -27.21 19.00
C ALA A 217 -0.32 -26.08 18.38
N PHE A 218 0.23 -25.45 17.34
CA PHE A 218 -0.42 -24.35 16.64
C PHE A 218 0.04 -24.29 15.17
N PHE A 219 -0.87 -24.54 14.24
CA PHE A 219 -0.61 -24.55 12.80
C PHE A 219 -1.54 -23.57 12.08
N PRO A 220 -1.28 -22.25 12.17
CA PRO A 220 -2.10 -21.23 11.50
C PRO A 220 -2.05 -21.39 9.98
N ASP A 221 -3.11 -20.93 9.28
CA ASP A 221 -3.16 -20.85 7.81
C ASP A 221 -2.68 -19.49 7.28
N THR A 222 -2.55 -18.49 8.16
CA THR A 222 -2.03 -17.15 7.83
C THR A 222 -0.68 -16.95 8.50
N PRO A 223 0.29 -16.28 7.86
CA PRO A 223 1.53 -15.86 8.50
C PRO A 223 1.26 -15.03 9.77
N GLU A 224 1.69 -15.54 10.90
CA GLU A 224 1.69 -14.84 12.18
C GLU A 224 2.94 -13.96 12.25
N THR A 225 2.78 -12.68 12.45
CA THR A 225 3.90 -11.72 12.45
C THR A 225 4.96 -12.03 13.52
N LEU A 226 4.53 -12.52 14.67
CA LEU A 226 5.36 -13.13 15.72
C LEU A 226 4.66 -14.34 16.35
N SER A 227 3.38 -14.21 16.67
CA SER A 227 2.53 -15.11 17.48
C SER A 227 2.84 -15.08 18.98
N ARG A 228 2.26 -14.08 19.67
CA ARG A 228 2.42 -13.86 21.11
C ARG A 228 2.16 -15.14 21.93
N ILE A 229 1.09 -15.87 21.61
CA ILE A 229 0.71 -17.11 22.30
C ILE A 229 1.78 -18.21 22.22
N VAL A 230 2.49 -18.30 21.06
CA VAL A 230 3.57 -19.28 20.89
C VAL A 230 4.77 -18.92 21.76
N VAL A 231 5.06 -17.62 21.88
CA VAL A 231 6.15 -17.12 22.73
C VAL A 231 5.79 -17.34 24.22
N GLU A 232 4.56 -17.04 24.62
CA GLU A 232 4.06 -17.26 25.98
C GLU A 232 4.12 -18.74 26.38
N ALA A 233 3.68 -19.65 25.51
CA ALA A 233 3.82 -21.08 25.74
C ALA A 233 5.29 -21.50 25.91
N ARG A 234 6.18 -20.91 25.14
CA ARG A 234 7.63 -21.13 25.24
C ARG A 234 8.19 -20.60 26.55
N MET A 235 7.75 -19.40 27.01
CA MET A 235 8.09 -18.83 28.31
C MET A 235 7.63 -19.71 29.48
N MET A 236 6.46 -20.33 29.35
CA MET A 236 5.97 -21.32 30.32
C MET A 236 6.73 -22.65 30.30
N GLY A 237 7.79 -22.79 29.52
CA GLY A 237 8.62 -23.98 29.43
C GLY A 237 8.04 -25.11 28.57
N MET A 238 7.02 -24.84 27.75
CA MET A 238 6.39 -25.83 26.87
C MET A 238 7.24 -26.09 25.61
N SER A 239 7.10 -27.28 25.05
CA SER A 239 7.58 -27.60 23.71
C SER A 239 6.57 -27.12 22.68
N ILE A 240 7.05 -26.64 21.52
CA ILE A 240 6.16 -26.09 20.47
C ILE A 240 6.16 -27.01 19.25
N LYS A 241 4.97 -27.31 18.74
CA LYS A 241 4.75 -27.90 17.41
C LYS A 241 4.03 -26.87 16.54
N THR A 242 4.70 -26.39 15.50
CA THR A 242 4.14 -25.33 14.64
C THR A 242 4.64 -25.46 13.20
N SER A 243 4.09 -24.61 12.29
CA SER A 243 4.50 -24.51 10.90
C SER A 243 5.54 -23.39 10.70
N LYS A 244 6.00 -23.24 9.46
CA LYS A 244 6.87 -22.11 9.04
C LYS A 244 6.10 -20.78 8.95
N LEU A 245 4.82 -20.73 9.28
CA LEU A 245 4.00 -19.51 9.26
C LEU A 245 4.03 -18.74 10.58
N VAL A 246 4.87 -19.09 11.53
CA VAL A 246 4.99 -18.41 12.83
C VAL A 246 6.30 -17.64 12.90
N GLY A 247 6.22 -16.32 12.92
CA GLY A 247 7.36 -15.41 12.87
C GLY A 247 8.38 -15.61 14.01
N ALA A 248 7.93 -15.92 15.22
CA ALA A 248 8.82 -16.24 16.35
C ALA A 248 9.81 -17.37 16.04
N GLY A 249 9.42 -18.33 15.19
CA GLY A 249 10.27 -19.46 14.79
C GLY A 249 11.50 -19.06 13.97
N TYR A 250 11.54 -17.85 13.44
CA TYR A 250 12.68 -17.31 12.68
C TYR A 250 13.67 -16.54 13.55
N GLU A 251 13.33 -16.35 14.83
CA GLU A 251 14.17 -15.61 15.76
C GLU A 251 15.18 -16.53 16.46
N LYS A 252 16.45 -16.09 16.58
CA LYS A 252 17.50 -16.87 17.24
C LYS A 252 17.17 -17.20 18.68
N TRP A 253 16.51 -16.28 19.39
CA TRP A 253 16.10 -16.46 20.78
C TRP A 253 14.98 -17.49 20.95
N PHE A 254 14.32 -17.91 19.88
CA PHE A 254 13.27 -18.94 19.96
C PHE A 254 13.80 -20.32 20.44
N ALA A 255 15.10 -20.53 20.37
CA ALA A 255 15.75 -21.69 20.99
C ALA A 255 15.65 -21.68 22.54
N LEU A 256 15.55 -20.50 23.15
CA LEU A 256 15.37 -20.34 24.60
C LEU A 256 13.96 -20.79 25.02
N LYS A 257 13.78 -21.15 26.29
CA LYS A 257 12.47 -21.42 26.90
C LYS A 257 12.52 -21.22 28.43
N GLY A 258 11.35 -21.12 29.04
CA GLY A 258 11.20 -20.92 30.48
C GLY A 258 11.89 -19.64 30.92
N GLU A 259 12.52 -19.67 32.08
CA GLU A 259 13.17 -18.52 32.72
C GLU A 259 14.13 -17.79 31.79
N LYS A 260 14.97 -18.51 31.06
CA LYS A 260 15.95 -17.90 30.12
C LYS A 260 15.29 -17.05 29.05
N LEU A 261 14.12 -17.47 28.53
CA LEU A 261 13.37 -16.69 27.55
C LEU A 261 12.70 -15.48 28.21
N ILE A 262 12.20 -15.62 29.42
CA ILE A 262 11.60 -14.52 30.19
C ILE A 262 12.64 -13.44 30.45
N ASP A 263 13.82 -13.80 30.93
CA ASP A 263 14.92 -12.84 31.19
C ASP A 263 15.32 -12.11 29.91
N PHE A 264 15.43 -12.85 28.78
CA PHE A 264 15.69 -12.26 27.47
C PHE A 264 14.58 -11.23 27.08
N MET A 265 13.30 -11.54 27.33
CA MET A 265 12.22 -10.61 26.99
C MET A 265 12.16 -9.41 27.95
N ILE A 266 12.64 -9.53 29.20
CA ILE A 266 12.82 -8.37 30.08
C ILE A 266 13.87 -7.41 29.52
N GLU A 267 15.01 -7.92 29.07
CA GLU A 267 16.04 -7.11 28.40
C GLU A 267 15.52 -6.46 27.11
N LYS A 268 14.74 -7.22 26.33
CA LYS A 268 14.13 -6.78 25.07
C LYS A 268 13.19 -5.56 25.24
N ARG A 269 12.57 -5.38 26.39
CA ARG A 269 11.73 -4.20 26.70
C ARG A 269 12.53 -2.91 26.52
N SER A 270 13.72 -2.82 27.12
CA SER A 270 14.59 -1.64 26.99
C SER A 270 15.10 -1.46 25.56
N GLU A 271 15.45 -2.54 24.88
CA GLU A 271 15.91 -2.49 23.49
C GLU A 271 14.83 -1.95 22.56
N ILE A 272 13.60 -2.45 22.68
CA ILE A 272 12.45 -1.99 21.88
C ILE A 272 12.14 -0.52 22.21
N THR A 273 12.07 -0.14 23.48
CA THR A 273 11.83 1.25 23.87
C THR A 273 12.86 2.21 23.29
N ASN A 274 14.14 1.85 23.39
CA ASN A 274 15.24 2.65 22.84
C ASN A 274 15.15 2.78 21.30
N LEU A 275 14.70 1.75 20.60
CA LEU A 275 14.47 1.82 19.15
C LEU A 275 13.46 2.93 18.82
N PHE A 276 12.31 2.96 19.51
CA PHE A 276 11.30 4.00 19.30
C PHE A 276 11.80 5.39 19.72
N LEU A 277 12.49 5.49 20.85
CA LEU A 277 13.11 6.76 21.31
C LEU A 277 14.10 7.33 20.31
N ASN A 278 14.92 6.47 19.70
CA ASN A 278 15.86 6.89 18.67
C ASN A 278 15.14 7.46 17.43
N GLU A 279 14.08 6.82 16.97
CA GLU A 279 13.28 7.33 15.84
C GLU A 279 12.59 8.66 16.20
N ILE A 280 11.97 8.74 17.38
CA ILE A 280 11.34 9.98 17.89
C ILE A 280 12.40 11.11 17.97
N ASN A 281 13.62 10.81 18.46
CA ASN A 281 14.65 11.81 18.69
C ASN A 281 15.37 12.25 17.42
N SER A 282 15.47 11.40 16.42
CA SER A 282 16.11 11.71 15.12
C SER A 282 15.19 12.44 14.14
N ALA A 283 13.89 12.52 14.43
CA ALA A 283 12.93 13.13 13.53
C ALA A 283 13.22 14.64 13.35
N THR A 284 13.34 15.05 12.10
CA THR A 284 13.43 16.46 11.68
C THR A 284 12.09 16.90 11.11
N PRO A 285 11.66 18.16 11.35
CA PRO A 285 10.39 18.65 10.79
C PRO A 285 10.34 18.47 9.26
N ARG A 286 9.24 17.90 8.77
CA ARG A 286 8.99 17.78 7.33
C ARG A 286 8.44 19.11 6.81
N HIS A 287 9.31 20.01 6.43
CA HIS A 287 9.00 21.23 5.67
C HIS A 287 9.69 21.15 4.31
N SER A 288 9.12 20.39 3.37
CA SER A 288 9.55 20.44 1.98
C SER A 288 8.40 20.93 1.12
N GLU A 289 8.65 21.95 0.30
CA GLU A 289 7.79 22.28 -0.83
C GLU A 289 7.78 21.05 -1.74
N ARG A 290 6.67 20.31 -1.73
CA ARG A 290 6.47 19.17 -2.63
C ARG A 290 5.76 19.64 -3.87
N PRO A 291 6.03 19.04 -5.04
CA PRO A 291 5.22 19.29 -6.22
C PRO A 291 3.76 18.89 -5.94
N LYS A 292 2.82 19.65 -6.48
CA LYS A 292 1.41 19.29 -6.44
C LYS A 292 1.11 18.12 -7.37
N ILE A 293 1.70 18.11 -8.56
CA ILE A 293 1.42 17.15 -9.62
C ILE A 293 2.70 16.37 -9.96
N SER A 294 2.58 15.05 -10.00
CA SER A 294 3.55 14.17 -10.65
C SER A 294 3.06 13.81 -12.05
N ILE A 295 3.82 14.23 -13.06
CA ILE A 295 3.61 13.86 -14.45
C ILE A 295 4.42 12.59 -14.67
N ILE A 296 3.76 11.48 -14.98
CA ILE A 296 4.42 10.18 -15.13
C ILE A 296 4.38 9.70 -16.56
N THR A 297 5.49 9.12 -17.01
CA THR A 297 5.58 8.47 -18.31
C THR A 297 6.61 7.35 -18.33
N THR A 298 6.38 6.39 -19.20
CA THR A 298 7.34 5.34 -19.56
C THR A 298 7.52 5.29 -21.06
N PHE A 299 8.72 4.96 -21.50
CA PHE A 299 8.99 4.92 -22.95
C PHE A 299 10.11 3.94 -23.33
N TYR A 300 10.10 3.58 -24.62
CA TYR A 300 11.13 2.80 -25.30
C TYR A 300 11.23 3.24 -26.77
N LYS A 301 12.44 3.59 -27.24
CA LYS A 301 12.68 4.05 -28.63
C LYS A 301 11.80 5.23 -29.02
N ALA A 302 11.83 6.30 -28.26
CA ALA A 302 10.93 7.44 -28.42
C ALA A 302 11.62 8.72 -28.92
N GLU A 303 12.82 8.62 -29.46
CA GLU A 303 13.67 9.74 -29.91
C GLU A 303 12.90 10.74 -30.80
N GLU A 304 12.03 10.21 -31.71
CA GLU A 304 11.22 11.03 -32.62
C GLU A 304 10.27 12.01 -31.90
N TYR A 305 9.77 11.65 -30.72
CA TYR A 305 8.75 12.41 -29.98
C TYR A 305 9.33 13.20 -28.80
N LEU A 306 10.49 12.77 -28.30
CA LEU A 306 11.01 13.15 -26.98
C LEU A 306 11.25 14.63 -26.85
N GLN A 307 11.86 15.30 -27.85
CA GLN A 307 12.10 16.75 -27.79
C GLN A 307 10.80 17.55 -27.72
N GLY A 308 9.84 17.24 -28.62
CA GLY A 308 8.53 17.90 -28.63
C GLY A 308 7.72 17.63 -27.34
N PHE A 309 7.88 16.45 -26.77
CA PHE A 309 7.29 16.06 -25.51
C PHE A 309 7.87 16.90 -24.35
N LEU A 310 9.20 16.90 -24.18
CA LEU A 310 9.86 17.65 -23.10
C LEU A 310 9.51 19.15 -23.17
N GLN A 311 9.52 19.73 -24.36
CA GLN A 311 9.10 21.11 -24.57
C GLN A 311 7.64 21.34 -24.18
N ASN A 312 6.72 20.44 -24.54
CA ASN A 312 5.29 20.55 -24.21
C ASN A 312 5.03 20.49 -22.70
N ILE A 313 5.77 19.63 -21.99
CA ILE A 313 5.62 19.51 -20.54
C ILE A 313 6.25 20.68 -19.79
N THR A 314 7.47 21.08 -20.16
CA THR A 314 8.18 22.16 -19.46
C THR A 314 7.55 23.55 -19.69
N THR A 315 6.71 23.69 -20.72
CA THR A 315 5.95 24.93 -21.00
C THR A 315 4.54 24.97 -20.40
N GLN A 316 4.13 23.98 -19.62
CA GLN A 316 2.86 24.04 -18.90
C GLN A 316 2.85 25.22 -17.92
N THR A 317 1.72 25.95 -17.82
CA THR A 317 1.59 27.18 -17.01
C THR A 317 1.97 27.02 -15.55
N ILE A 318 1.83 25.82 -15.00
CA ILE A 318 2.13 25.49 -13.60
C ILE A 318 3.23 24.43 -13.45
N PHE A 319 4.15 24.34 -14.41
CA PHE A 319 5.22 23.34 -14.35
C PHE A 319 6.13 23.50 -13.13
N ASP A 320 6.26 24.68 -12.60
CA ASP A 320 6.97 25.00 -11.35
C ASP A 320 6.36 24.29 -10.10
N GLN A 321 5.08 23.90 -10.17
CA GLN A 321 4.40 23.13 -9.14
C GLN A 321 4.37 21.63 -9.46
N CYS A 322 5.08 21.19 -10.50
CA CYS A 322 5.07 19.80 -10.97
C CYS A 322 6.45 19.15 -10.84
N GLU A 323 6.46 17.82 -10.81
CA GLU A 323 7.62 17.01 -11.19
C GLU A 323 7.29 16.21 -12.46
N LEU A 324 8.32 15.85 -13.20
CA LEU A 324 8.22 14.92 -14.34
C LEU A 324 9.04 13.68 -14.02
N VAL A 325 8.39 12.51 -13.94
CA VAL A 325 9.04 11.22 -13.72
C VAL A 325 9.09 10.46 -15.04
N LEU A 326 10.29 10.33 -15.58
CA LEU A 326 10.59 9.65 -16.85
C LEU A 326 11.19 8.28 -16.57
N VAL A 327 10.54 7.21 -17.03
CA VAL A 327 11.08 5.84 -16.96
C VAL A 327 11.43 5.35 -18.37
N ASP A 328 12.72 5.26 -18.65
CA ASP A 328 13.27 4.69 -19.87
C ASP A 328 13.51 3.19 -19.69
N THR A 329 12.83 2.39 -20.47
CA THR A 329 12.88 0.93 -20.41
C THR A 329 13.90 0.37 -21.44
N GLY A 330 15.15 0.81 -21.33
CA GLY A 330 16.26 0.30 -22.15
C GLY A 330 16.30 0.83 -23.57
N SER A 331 15.97 2.11 -23.80
CA SER A 331 16.07 2.71 -25.15
C SER A 331 17.50 2.66 -25.68
N PRO A 332 17.74 2.19 -26.92
CA PRO A 332 19.07 2.04 -27.47
C PRO A 332 19.60 3.28 -28.20
N GLY A 333 18.78 4.33 -28.35
CA GLY A 333 19.10 5.54 -29.14
C GLY A 333 19.74 6.65 -28.31
N ASN A 334 19.49 7.90 -28.71
CA ASN A 334 20.05 9.09 -28.07
C ASN A 334 19.12 9.67 -26.97
N GLU A 335 18.07 8.95 -26.58
CA GLU A 335 17.06 9.45 -25.65
C GLU A 335 17.68 9.93 -24.33
N GLN A 336 18.61 9.17 -23.77
CA GLN A 336 19.31 9.57 -22.55
C GLN A 336 20.02 10.91 -22.69
N LYS A 337 20.78 11.09 -23.77
CA LYS A 337 21.51 12.34 -24.01
C LYS A 337 20.58 13.54 -24.17
N MET A 338 19.46 13.36 -24.87
CA MET A 338 18.45 14.40 -25.02
C MET A 338 17.82 14.81 -23.68
N ILE A 339 17.60 13.85 -22.78
CA ILE A 339 17.05 14.14 -21.44
C ILE A 339 18.09 14.83 -20.57
N GLU A 340 19.36 14.40 -20.61
CA GLU A 340 20.43 14.99 -19.82
C GLU A 340 20.57 16.50 -20.06
N GLU A 341 20.28 17.00 -21.25
CA GLU A 341 20.27 18.44 -21.55
C GLU A 341 19.17 19.18 -20.77
N TYR A 342 17.98 18.57 -20.64
CA TYR A 342 16.86 19.14 -19.87
C TYR A 342 17.07 19.04 -18.35
N LEU A 343 17.76 18.01 -17.85
CA LEU A 343 18.05 17.88 -16.42
C LEU A 343 18.88 19.03 -15.85
N LEU A 344 19.69 19.67 -16.69
CA LEU A 344 20.49 20.84 -16.29
C LEU A 344 19.64 22.09 -16.05
N GLU A 345 18.52 22.21 -16.77
CA GLU A 345 17.65 23.39 -16.72
C GLU A 345 16.45 23.16 -15.76
N TYR A 346 15.97 21.91 -15.66
CA TYR A 346 14.74 21.57 -14.93
C TYR A 346 15.02 20.53 -13.83
N PRO A 347 15.41 20.94 -12.61
CA PRO A 347 15.76 20.02 -11.52
C PRO A 347 14.57 19.17 -11.01
N GLN A 348 13.32 19.54 -11.35
CA GLN A 348 12.11 18.79 -11.05
C GLN A 348 11.86 17.61 -12.02
N ILE A 349 12.73 17.40 -13.01
CA ILE A 349 12.68 16.21 -13.88
C ILE A 349 13.48 15.10 -13.22
N LYS A 350 12.84 13.96 -12.98
CA LYS A 350 13.44 12.71 -12.49
C LYS A 350 13.54 11.73 -13.64
N TYR A 351 14.75 11.35 -14.02
CA TYR A 351 15.01 10.35 -15.05
C TYR A 351 15.51 9.06 -14.45
N ILE A 352 14.85 7.95 -14.77
CA ILE A 352 15.16 6.61 -14.30
C ILE A 352 15.33 5.72 -15.54
N ARG A 353 16.49 5.07 -15.66
CA ARG A 353 16.79 4.19 -16.77
C ARG A 353 16.98 2.76 -16.30
N TYR A 354 16.34 1.85 -17.00
CA TYR A 354 16.57 0.41 -16.89
C TYR A 354 17.36 -0.09 -18.09
N ASP A 355 18.22 -1.09 -17.89
CA ASP A 355 19.00 -1.70 -18.98
C ASP A 355 18.13 -2.61 -19.85
N ASP A 356 17.17 -3.29 -19.22
CA ASP A 356 16.23 -4.18 -19.90
C ASP A 356 14.93 -3.48 -20.28
N ARG A 357 14.32 -3.98 -21.36
CA ARG A 357 13.00 -3.53 -21.76
C ARG A 357 11.93 -4.10 -20.83
N LEU A 358 11.22 -3.23 -20.15
CA LEU A 358 10.05 -3.56 -19.33
C LEU A 358 8.75 -3.47 -20.13
N LYS A 359 7.68 -4.11 -19.64
CA LYS A 359 6.34 -3.86 -20.16
C LYS A 359 5.94 -2.40 -19.91
N PRO A 360 5.11 -1.78 -20.77
CA PRO A 360 4.68 -0.38 -20.56
C PRO A 360 4.03 -0.15 -19.18
N THR A 361 3.12 -1.02 -18.78
CA THR A 361 2.41 -0.93 -17.49
C THR A 361 3.36 -1.11 -16.30
N GLU A 362 4.37 -1.96 -16.42
CA GLU A 362 5.42 -2.11 -15.39
C GLU A 362 6.23 -0.82 -15.25
N GLY A 363 6.69 -0.24 -16.37
CA GLY A 363 7.39 1.05 -16.37
C GLY A 363 6.53 2.19 -15.80
N LEU A 364 5.22 2.18 -16.09
CA LEU A 364 4.28 3.16 -15.57
C LEU A 364 4.09 3.02 -14.04
N ASN A 365 3.99 1.79 -13.54
CA ASN A 365 3.93 1.52 -12.10
C ASN A 365 5.21 1.97 -11.38
N LEU A 366 6.38 1.79 -12.01
CA LEU A 366 7.65 2.29 -11.47
C LEU A 366 7.64 3.82 -11.38
N ALA A 367 7.21 4.52 -12.44
CA ALA A 367 7.08 5.98 -12.42
C ALA A 367 6.11 6.44 -11.33
N LEU A 368 4.99 5.74 -11.17
CA LEU A 368 3.99 6.04 -10.15
C LEU A 368 4.51 5.81 -8.72
N LYS A 369 5.28 4.75 -8.49
CA LYS A 369 5.93 4.48 -7.17
C LYS A 369 6.92 5.58 -6.78
N GLU A 370 7.54 6.23 -7.74
CA GLU A 370 8.50 7.31 -7.56
C GLU A 370 7.87 8.70 -7.48
N ALA A 371 6.57 8.80 -7.81
CA ALA A 371 5.80 10.04 -7.77
C ALA A 371 5.61 10.54 -6.33
N ILE A 372 5.94 11.82 -6.07
CA ILE A 372 5.81 12.45 -4.73
C ILE A 372 4.71 13.51 -4.66
N GLY A 373 4.11 13.91 -5.79
CA GLY A 373 2.97 14.83 -5.85
C GLY A 373 1.69 14.24 -5.26
N ASP A 374 0.75 15.10 -4.88
CA ASP A 374 -0.56 14.68 -4.37
C ASP A 374 -1.50 14.24 -5.49
N TYR A 375 -1.28 14.79 -6.68
CA TYR A 375 -2.00 14.45 -7.90
C TYR A 375 -1.04 13.82 -8.92
N VAL A 376 -1.60 12.97 -9.78
CA VAL A 376 -0.84 12.30 -10.85
C VAL A 376 -1.54 12.50 -12.19
N THR A 377 -0.78 12.59 -13.26
CA THR A 377 -1.28 12.59 -14.63
C THR A 377 -0.36 11.78 -15.54
N PHE A 378 -0.93 11.13 -16.55
CA PHE A 378 -0.13 10.58 -17.66
C PHE A 378 0.38 11.68 -18.58
N ALA A 379 1.52 11.42 -19.20
CA ALA A 379 1.96 12.15 -20.37
C ALA A 379 2.63 11.18 -21.35
N PHE A 380 1.89 10.72 -22.34
CA PHE A 380 2.45 9.86 -23.40
C PHE A 380 3.23 10.69 -24.42
N LEU A 381 4.33 10.11 -24.94
CA LEU A 381 5.30 10.89 -25.71
C LEU A 381 4.79 11.37 -27.07
N ASP A 382 3.79 10.71 -27.62
CA ASP A 382 3.16 11.05 -28.90
C ASP A 382 1.98 12.02 -28.75
N ASP A 383 1.43 12.17 -27.56
CA ASP A 383 0.36 13.10 -27.25
C ASP A 383 0.87 14.51 -26.86
N ARG A 384 0.01 15.51 -26.89
CA ARG A 384 0.35 16.88 -26.50
C ARG A 384 -0.74 17.48 -25.62
N LYS A 385 -0.35 17.99 -24.47
CA LYS A 385 -1.24 18.77 -23.59
C LYS A 385 -1.37 20.19 -24.10
N SER A 386 -2.54 20.83 -23.93
CA SER A 386 -2.62 22.29 -24.06
C SER A 386 -1.75 22.94 -22.99
N GLN A 387 -1.28 24.16 -23.24
CA GLN A 387 -0.39 24.85 -22.30
C GLN A 387 -1.01 25.03 -20.91
N GLU A 388 -2.33 25.18 -20.82
CA GLU A 388 -3.10 25.33 -19.57
C GLU A 388 -3.68 24.00 -19.05
N CYS A 389 -3.38 22.87 -19.66
CA CYS A 389 -4.01 21.58 -19.33
C CYS A 389 -3.94 21.26 -17.84
N LEU A 390 -2.74 21.28 -17.27
CA LEU A 390 -2.52 20.93 -15.86
C LEU A 390 -3.20 21.91 -14.91
N GLU A 391 -3.16 23.22 -15.22
CA GLU A 391 -3.82 24.26 -14.42
C GLU A 391 -5.35 24.10 -14.42
N ILE A 392 -5.93 23.81 -15.59
CA ILE A 392 -7.37 23.59 -15.74
C ILE A 392 -7.82 22.39 -14.91
N LEU A 393 -7.11 21.26 -15.02
CA LEU A 393 -7.47 20.02 -14.33
C LEU A 393 -7.23 20.13 -12.83
N LEU A 394 -6.11 20.74 -12.40
CA LEU A 394 -5.80 20.98 -10.99
C LEU A 394 -6.86 21.89 -10.34
N THR A 395 -7.17 23.00 -10.98
CA THR A 395 -8.20 23.92 -10.48
C THR A 395 -9.55 23.24 -10.31
N GLU A 396 -9.89 22.29 -11.17
CA GLU A 396 -11.18 21.60 -11.10
C GLU A 396 -11.23 20.54 -10.00
N ILE A 397 -10.15 19.76 -9.82
CA ILE A 397 -10.11 18.71 -8.80
C ILE A 397 -10.00 19.30 -7.38
N GLU A 398 -9.34 20.44 -7.22
CA GLU A 398 -9.21 21.13 -5.93
C GLU A 398 -10.52 21.80 -5.45
N LYS A 399 -11.53 21.98 -6.33
CA LYS A 399 -12.83 22.55 -5.93
C LYS A 399 -13.69 21.60 -5.08
N ASN A 400 -13.44 20.30 -5.16
CA ASN A 400 -14.28 19.32 -4.49
C ASN A 400 -13.47 18.07 -4.09
N ASP A 401 -13.27 17.90 -2.80
CA ASP A 401 -12.49 16.77 -2.23
C ASP A 401 -13.16 15.41 -2.44
N THR A 402 -14.44 15.37 -2.85
CA THR A 402 -15.11 14.10 -3.20
C THR A 402 -14.85 13.63 -4.62
N ILE A 403 -14.13 14.42 -5.44
CA ILE A 403 -13.75 14.04 -6.80
C ILE A 403 -12.32 13.49 -6.78
N ASP A 404 -12.17 12.27 -7.25
CA ASP A 404 -10.89 11.55 -7.26
C ASP A 404 -10.13 11.71 -8.58
N LEU A 405 -10.85 11.92 -9.70
CA LEU A 405 -10.27 12.07 -11.02
C LEU A 405 -11.03 13.10 -11.84
N VAL A 406 -10.30 13.93 -12.57
CA VAL A 406 -10.85 14.86 -13.56
C VAL A 406 -10.25 14.58 -14.95
N TYR A 407 -11.04 14.78 -15.99
CA TYR A 407 -10.63 14.63 -17.38
C TYR A 407 -11.33 15.66 -18.26
N GLY A 408 -10.70 16.01 -19.39
CA GLY A 408 -11.25 16.95 -20.34
C GLY A 408 -11.41 16.34 -21.73
N ASP A 409 -11.98 17.11 -22.64
CA ASP A 409 -12.03 16.73 -24.06
C ASP A 409 -10.63 16.70 -24.65
N THR A 410 -10.37 15.73 -25.53
CA THR A 410 -9.12 15.61 -26.27
C THR A 410 -9.43 15.64 -27.77
N LEU A 411 -8.66 16.41 -28.53
CA LEU A 411 -8.83 16.49 -29.99
C LEU A 411 -7.92 15.46 -30.67
N ARG A 412 -8.41 14.88 -31.77
CA ARG A 412 -7.63 13.94 -32.58
C ARG A 412 -6.77 14.68 -33.58
N THR A 413 -5.50 14.33 -33.68
CA THR A 413 -4.57 14.81 -34.70
C THR A 413 -3.87 13.65 -35.40
N THR A 414 -3.55 13.82 -36.67
CA THR A 414 -2.71 12.90 -37.45
C THR A 414 -1.29 13.46 -37.65
N VAL A 415 -1.02 14.64 -37.09
CA VAL A 415 0.25 15.36 -37.25
C VAL A 415 1.16 14.99 -36.08
N LYS A 416 2.28 14.34 -36.36
CA LYS A 416 3.32 14.05 -35.36
C LYS A 416 3.90 15.35 -34.79
N ASN A 417 4.12 15.37 -33.47
CA ASN A 417 4.65 16.54 -32.77
C ASN A 417 3.82 17.81 -32.98
N ASP A 418 2.51 17.67 -33.19
CA ASP A 418 1.59 18.80 -33.33
C ASP A 418 1.64 19.69 -32.07
N ILE A 419 1.28 20.94 -32.19
CA ILE A 419 1.24 21.91 -31.10
C ILE A 419 -0.22 22.32 -30.91
N PHE A 420 -0.78 22.10 -29.73
CA PHE A 420 -2.20 22.32 -29.45
C PHE A 420 -2.70 23.69 -29.91
N GLU A 421 -1.96 24.74 -29.55
CA GLU A 421 -2.31 26.15 -29.83
C GLU A 421 -2.22 26.52 -31.33
N LYS A 422 -1.61 25.66 -32.15
CA LYS A 422 -1.45 25.84 -33.59
C LYS A 422 -2.17 24.79 -34.41
N SER A 423 -2.70 23.76 -33.75
CA SER A 423 -3.35 22.62 -34.39
C SER A 423 -4.62 23.04 -35.12
N LYS A 424 -4.89 22.37 -36.21
CA LYS A 424 -6.16 22.44 -36.94
C LYS A 424 -7.12 21.30 -36.54
N ALA A 425 -6.76 20.51 -35.53
CA ALA A 425 -7.59 19.43 -35.04
C ALA A 425 -8.93 19.98 -34.49
N SER A 426 -10.02 19.35 -34.86
CA SER A 426 -11.36 19.76 -34.46
C SER A 426 -12.25 18.57 -34.07
N GLU A 427 -11.81 17.35 -34.39
CA GLU A 427 -12.54 16.14 -34.07
C GLU A 427 -12.20 15.67 -32.65
N LEU A 428 -13.23 15.42 -31.85
CA LEU A 428 -13.08 14.96 -30.47
C LEU A 428 -12.74 13.47 -30.42
N PHE A 429 -11.84 13.11 -29.52
CA PHE A 429 -11.60 11.73 -29.18
C PHE A 429 -12.81 11.15 -28.44
N SER A 430 -13.37 10.07 -28.97
CA SER A 430 -14.71 9.59 -28.57
C SER A 430 -14.84 9.13 -27.11
N HIS A 431 -13.76 8.71 -26.47
CA HIS A 431 -13.79 8.18 -25.11
C HIS A 431 -14.10 9.27 -24.08
N SER A 432 -13.48 10.43 -24.17
CA SER A 432 -13.65 11.54 -23.22
C SER A 432 -14.90 12.42 -23.45
N MET A 433 -15.75 12.09 -24.43
CA MET A 433 -16.91 12.94 -24.75
C MET A 433 -18.05 12.85 -23.73
N ALA A 434 -18.22 11.74 -23.03
CA ALA A 434 -19.34 11.56 -22.12
C ALA A 434 -19.03 12.10 -20.70
N GLU A 435 -20.11 12.56 -20.05
CA GLU A 435 -20.08 12.85 -18.61
C GLU A 435 -19.90 11.56 -17.81
N PHE A 436 -19.27 11.67 -16.65
CA PHE A 436 -19.07 10.53 -15.79
C PHE A 436 -20.37 9.99 -15.21
N SER A 437 -20.56 8.71 -15.40
CA SER A 437 -21.39 7.85 -14.55
C SER A 437 -20.78 6.44 -14.58
N PRO A 438 -21.04 5.58 -13.59
CA PRO A 438 -20.56 4.19 -13.63
C PRO A 438 -20.98 3.47 -14.92
N GLU A 439 -22.21 3.71 -15.40
CA GLU A 439 -22.73 3.10 -16.62
C GLU A 439 -21.98 3.56 -17.87
N ASN A 440 -21.53 4.81 -17.92
CA ASN A 440 -20.77 5.36 -19.03
C ASN A 440 -19.34 4.87 -19.09
N MET A 441 -18.82 4.30 -17.97
CA MET A 441 -17.49 3.67 -17.92
C MET A 441 -17.37 2.40 -18.77
N VAL A 442 -18.43 2.00 -19.47
CA VAL A 442 -18.36 1.01 -20.55
C VAL A 442 -17.35 1.41 -21.64
N LYS A 443 -16.89 2.64 -21.62
CA LYS A 443 -15.74 3.16 -22.35
C LYS A 443 -14.74 3.75 -21.36
N CYS A 444 -13.46 3.80 -21.69
CA CYS A 444 -12.43 4.46 -20.89
C CYS A 444 -12.62 6.00 -20.95
N LEU A 445 -13.54 6.54 -20.12
CA LEU A 445 -13.89 7.97 -20.14
C LEU A 445 -12.73 8.91 -19.87
N PRO A 446 -11.79 8.60 -18.93
CA PRO A 446 -10.68 9.51 -18.67
C PRO A 446 -9.79 9.82 -19.88
N GLY A 447 -9.73 8.89 -20.84
CA GLY A 447 -8.92 9.07 -22.03
C GLY A 447 -7.43 9.28 -21.72
N PRO A 448 -6.66 9.94 -22.61
CA PRO A 448 -5.21 10.02 -22.49
C PRO A 448 -4.69 11.09 -21.51
N MET A 449 -5.56 11.97 -20.99
CA MET A 449 -5.12 13.14 -20.21
C MET A 449 -5.87 13.34 -18.89
N PRO A 450 -6.04 12.28 -18.06
CA PRO A 450 -6.65 12.44 -16.75
C PRO A 450 -5.67 13.10 -15.77
N LEU A 451 -6.22 13.77 -14.76
CA LEU A 451 -5.54 14.14 -13.53
C LEU A 451 -6.29 13.49 -12.37
N TRP A 452 -5.58 12.75 -11.52
CA TRP A 452 -6.23 12.03 -10.41
C TRP A 452 -5.47 12.19 -9.09
N ARG A 453 -6.18 12.02 -7.98
CA ARG A 453 -5.58 11.96 -6.65
C ARG A 453 -4.73 10.71 -6.53
N LYS A 454 -3.46 10.83 -6.17
CA LYS A 454 -2.58 9.69 -5.97
C LYS A 454 -3.13 8.70 -4.92
N SER A 455 -3.91 9.19 -3.98
CA SER A 455 -4.56 8.39 -2.94
C SER A 455 -5.52 7.31 -3.47
N ILE A 456 -5.99 7.38 -4.71
CA ILE A 456 -6.73 6.28 -5.35
C ILE A 456 -5.95 4.96 -5.23
N HIS A 457 -4.63 5.00 -5.39
CA HIS A 457 -3.76 3.82 -5.34
C HIS A 457 -3.64 3.19 -3.95
N GLU A 458 -3.96 3.94 -2.89
CA GLU A 458 -4.04 3.40 -1.53
C GLU A 458 -5.22 2.43 -1.37
N ARG A 459 -6.31 2.67 -2.11
CA ARG A 459 -7.53 1.86 -2.10
C ARG A 459 -7.53 0.77 -3.15
N CYS A 460 -6.99 1.06 -4.33
CA CYS A 460 -7.12 0.20 -5.51
C CYS A 460 -5.83 -0.55 -5.86
N GLY A 461 -4.67 -0.19 -5.29
CA GLY A 461 -3.38 -0.68 -5.76
C GLY A 461 -2.95 -0.01 -7.07
N PHE A 462 -1.98 -0.59 -7.74
CA PHE A 462 -1.38 -0.09 -8.97
C PHE A 462 -2.08 -0.63 -10.22
N PHE A 463 -1.63 -0.23 -11.41
CA PHE A 463 -2.09 -0.83 -12.68
C PHE A 463 -1.75 -2.32 -12.71
N ASP A 464 -2.66 -3.13 -13.25
CA ASP A 464 -2.51 -4.59 -13.30
C ASP A 464 -1.52 -5.00 -14.41
N GLN A 465 -0.23 -4.98 -14.09
CA GLN A 465 0.84 -5.32 -15.03
C GLN A 465 0.94 -6.81 -15.37
N ASP A 466 0.29 -7.68 -14.59
CA ASP A 466 0.33 -9.13 -14.75
C ASP A 466 -0.90 -9.64 -15.52
N GLY A 467 -2.04 -8.96 -15.39
CA GLY A 467 -3.31 -9.33 -16.00
C GLY A 467 -3.73 -8.51 -17.21
N CYS A 468 -3.13 -7.31 -17.43
CA CYS A 468 -3.50 -6.41 -18.51
C CYS A 468 -2.27 -5.87 -19.24
N ASP A 469 -2.26 -6.03 -20.58
CA ASP A 469 -1.22 -5.49 -21.46
C ASP A 469 -1.72 -4.31 -22.32
N TYR A 470 -3.05 -4.17 -22.51
CA TYR A 470 -3.67 -3.19 -23.43
C TYR A 470 -4.78 -2.35 -22.81
N ALA A 471 -5.54 -2.91 -21.87
CA ALA A 471 -6.69 -2.26 -21.23
C ALA A 471 -6.40 -1.90 -19.75
N ASP A 472 -5.13 -1.75 -19.41
CA ASP A 472 -4.61 -1.54 -18.06
C ASP A 472 -5.15 -0.25 -17.41
N ASP A 473 -5.27 0.83 -18.16
CA ASP A 473 -5.86 2.09 -17.71
C ASP A 473 -7.38 1.93 -17.48
N TRP A 474 -8.09 1.30 -18.42
CA TRP A 474 -9.52 1.09 -18.29
C TRP A 474 -9.85 0.17 -17.10
N GLU A 475 -9.11 -0.92 -16.93
CA GLU A 475 -9.22 -1.81 -15.78
C GLU A 475 -9.01 -1.05 -14.47
N MET A 476 -7.95 -0.25 -14.39
CA MET A 476 -7.64 0.56 -13.21
C MET A 476 -8.78 1.53 -12.87
N TRP A 477 -9.32 2.22 -13.86
CA TRP A 477 -10.42 3.17 -13.64
C TRP A 477 -11.72 2.48 -13.23
N LEU A 478 -12.04 1.32 -13.79
CA LEU A 478 -13.19 0.51 -13.38
C LEU A 478 -13.03 -0.01 -11.94
N ARG A 479 -11.84 -0.43 -11.57
CA ARG A 479 -11.52 -0.84 -10.22
C ARG A 479 -11.65 0.32 -9.24
N ALA A 480 -11.18 1.50 -9.60
CA ALA A 480 -11.36 2.71 -8.81
C ALA A 480 -12.84 3.05 -8.60
N VAL A 481 -13.64 3.03 -9.66
CA VAL A 481 -15.11 3.27 -9.57
C VAL A 481 -15.80 2.20 -8.72
N SER A 482 -15.39 0.93 -8.82
CA SER A 482 -15.96 -0.15 -8.01
C SER A 482 -15.68 0.00 -6.50
N THR A 483 -14.63 0.74 -6.14
CA THR A 483 -14.29 1.08 -4.75
C THR A 483 -14.82 2.45 -4.30
N GLY A 484 -15.71 3.08 -5.11
CA GLY A 484 -16.40 4.30 -4.77
C GLY A 484 -15.79 5.60 -5.28
N SER A 485 -14.73 5.52 -6.11
CA SER A 485 -14.12 6.72 -6.71
C SER A 485 -15.11 7.46 -7.64
N ARG A 486 -15.05 8.78 -7.59
CA ARG A 486 -15.87 9.70 -8.38
C ARG A 486 -15.02 10.48 -9.35
N PHE A 487 -15.47 10.52 -10.61
CA PHE A 487 -14.79 11.25 -11.67
C PHE A 487 -15.61 12.47 -12.09
N LYS A 488 -14.95 13.44 -12.70
CA LYS A 488 -15.62 14.64 -13.21
C LYS A 488 -15.04 15.03 -14.56
N LYS A 489 -15.92 15.29 -15.52
CA LYS A 489 -15.55 15.86 -16.80
C LYS A 489 -15.41 17.38 -16.70
N VAL A 490 -14.38 17.92 -17.34
CA VAL A 490 -14.20 19.35 -17.60
C VAL A 490 -14.57 19.60 -19.06
N ASN A 491 -15.52 20.50 -19.30
CA ASN A 491 -16.00 20.82 -20.66
C ASN A 491 -15.05 21.79 -21.37
N LYS A 492 -13.77 21.37 -21.50
CA LYS A 492 -12.72 22.06 -22.23
C LYS A 492 -11.85 21.03 -22.94
N SER A 493 -11.34 21.40 -24.12
CA SER A 493 -10.30 20.62 -24.78
C SER A 493 -8.96 20.88 -24.09
N VAL A 494 -8.33 19.81 -23.62
CA VAL A 494 -7.09 19.88 -22.80
C VAL A 494 -5.86 19.31 -23.49
N GLY A 495 -6.02 18.77 -24.71
CA GLY A 495 -4.86 18.24 -25.43
C GLY A 495 -5.20 17.61 -26.77
N LEU A 496 -4.16 17.10 -27.42
CA LEU A 496 -4.17 16.38 -28.70
C LEU A 496 -3.79 14.92 -28.47
N TYR A 497 -4.57 14.02 -29.05
CA TYR A 497 -4.29 12.60 -29.15
C TYR A 497 -3.83 12.27 -30.57
N LEU A 498 -2.63 11.65 -30.71
CA LEU A 498 -2.10 11.27 -32.02
C LEU A 498 -2.77 9.99 -32.53
N GLU A 499 -3.57 10.10 -33.58
CA GLU A 499 -4.16 8.95 -34.26
C GLU A 499 -3.09 8.18 -35.06
N GLY A 500 -3.12 6.85 -34.98
CA GLY A 500 -2.10 6.01 -35.62
C GLY A 500 -0.78 5.95 -34.85
N GLY A 501 -0.76 6.40 -33.60
CA GLY A 501 0.35 6.23 -32.68
C GLY A 501 0.70 4.75 -32.45
N ARG A 502 1.75 4.49 -31.68
CA ARG A 502 2.28 3.12 -31.48
C ARG A 502 1.26 2.13 -30.91
N SER A 503 0.39 2.60 -30.01
CA SER A 503 -0.66 1.78 -29.41
C SER A 503 -1.71 1.27 -30.40
N GLN A 504 -1.88 1.95 -31.55
CA GLN A 504 -2.85 1.57 -32.58
C GLN A 504 -2.26 0.74 -33.73
N GLN A 505 -0.94 0.59 -33.78
CA GLN A 505 -0.25 -0.12 -34.87
C GLN A 505 -0.18 -1.64 -34.67
N THR A 506 -0.50 -2.15 -33.50
CA THR A 506 -0.52 -3.59 -33.22
C THR A 506 -1.90 -4.16 -33.46
N ASP A 507 -1.95 -5.28 -34.17
CA ASP A 507 -3.19 -5.99 -34.47
C ASP A 507 -3.84 -6.49 -33.18
N ASN A 508 -4.99 -6.15 -33.07
CA ASN A 508 -5.84 -5.90 -31.96
C ASN A 508 -6.80 -6.99 -31.53
N LEU A 509 -6.62 -8.24 -31.93
CA LEU A 509 -7.43 -9.33 -31.42
C LEU A 509 -7.16 -9.56 -29.93
N ASN A 510 -5.90 -9.49 -29.51
CA ASN A 510 -5.53 -9.64 -28.10
C ASN A 510 -6.05 -8.48 -27.26
N GLN A 511 -5.90 -7.25 -27.73
CA GLN A 511 -6.49 -6.08 -27.06
C GLN A 511 -8.02 -6.24 -26.90
N ARG A 512 -8.73 -6.62 -27.97
CA ARG A 512 -10.19 -6.78 -27.91
C ARG A 512 -10.64 -7.92 -27.01
N ARG A 513 -9.83 -9.00 -26.92
CA ARG A 513 -10.08 -10.07 -25.94
C ARG A 513 -9.91 -9.58 -24.52
N GLU A 514 -8.83 -8.87 -24.26
CA GLU A 514 -8.58 -8.28 -22.94
C GLU A 514 -9.65 -7.26 -22.56
N GLU A 515 -10.03 -6.36 -23.49
CA GLU A 515 -11.16 -5.44 -23.30
C GLU A 515 -12.47 -6.20 -23.00
N ALA A 516 -12.70 -7.33 -23.66
CA ALA A 516 -13.88 -8.15 -23.36
C ALA A 516 -13.82 -8.79 -21.97
N GLU A 517 -12.66 -9.27 -21.54
CA GLU A 517 -12.46 -9.80 -20.18
C GLU A 517 -12.71 -8.71 -19.13
N VAL A 518 -12.14 -7.52 -19.30
CA VAL A 518 -12.36 -6.37 -18.43
C VAL A 518 -13.84 -5.96 -18.42
N PHE A 519 -14.49 -5.91 -19.58
CA PHE A 519 -15.93 -5.60 -19.68
C PHE A 519 -16.77 -6.56 -18.83
N TYR A 520 -16.52 -7.86 -18.91
CA TYR A 520 -17.27 -8.85 -18.15
C TYR A 520 -16.93 -8.83 -16.65
N LYS A 521 -15.67 -8.58 -16.30
CA LYS A 521 -15.20 -8.47 -14.91
C LYS A 521 -15.97 -7.37 -14.15
N TYR A 522 -16.30 -6.27 -14.82
CA TYR A 522 -16.96 -5.11 -14.23
C TYR A 522 -18.41 -4.89 -14.71
N ALA A 523 -19.07 -5.92 -15.23
CA ALA A 523 -20.42 -5.88 -15.81
C ALA A 523 -21.46 -5.19 -14.91
N GLN A 524 -21.34 -5.36 -13.59
CA GLN A 524 -22.25 -4.79 -12.59
C GLN A 524 -22.25 -3.25 -12.56
N LEU A 525 -21.20 -2.60 -13.06
CA LEU A 525 -21.12 -1.13 -13.09
C LEU A 525 -21.92 -0.52 -14.24
N PHE A 526 -22.11 -1.26 -15.32
CA PHE A 526 -22.58 -0.68 -16.60
C PHE A 526 -24.11 -0.57 -16.73
N GLY A 527 -24.88 -1.08 -15.76
CA GLY A 527 -26.33 -0.97 -15.78
C GLY A 527 -26.94 -1.41 -17.12
N SER A 528 -27.80 -0.57 -17.71
CA SER A 528 -28.41 -0.85 -19.03
C SER A 528 -27.40 -0.82 -20.18
N ASN A 529 -26.30 -0.07 -20.06
CA ASN A 529 -25.27 0.00 -21.09
C ASN A 529 -24.56 -1.36 -21.29
N PHE A 530 -24.53 -2.22 -20.27
CA PHE A 530 -24.04 -3.58 -20.42
C PHE A 530 -24.70 -4.31 -21.59
N TYR A 531 -26.02 -4.30 -21.66
CA TYR A 531 -26.77 -5.01 -22.70
C TYR A 531 -26.57 -4.41 -24.10
N SER A 532 -26.34 -3.09 -24.16
CA SER A 532 -26.08 -2.38 -25.43
C SER A 532 -24.72 -2.73 -26.02
N TYR A 533 -23.69 -2.92 -25.17
CA TYR A 533 -22.33 -3.21 -25.62
C TYR A 533 -21.99 -4.70 -25.63
N LYS A 534 -22.74 -5.54 -24.90
CA LYS A 534 -22.55 -6.98 -24.82
C LYS A 534 -22.40 -7.66 -26.19
N PRO A 535 -23.22 -7.38 -27.25
CA PRO A 535 -23.07 -8.03 -28.55
C PRO A 535 -21.72 -7.74 -29.23
N TYR A 536 -21.10 -6.58 -28.92
CA TYR A 536 -19.78 -6.24 -29.42
C TYR A 536 -18.70 -7.08 -28.73
N PHE A 537 -18.70 -7.14 -27.42
CA PHE A 537 -17.69 -7.86 -26.64
C PHE A 537 -17.84 -9.39 -26.72
N ASP A 538 -19.05 -9.92 -26.94
CA ASP A 538 -19.27 -11.36 -27.16
C ASP A 538 -18.47 -11.92 -28.35
N GLN A 539 -18.15 -11.09 -29.35
CA GLN A 539 -17.37 -11.49 -30.53
C GLN A 539 -15.91 -11.83 -30.19
N PHE A 540 -15.42 -11.39 -29.04
CA PHE A 540 -14.01 -11.51 -28.65
C PHE A 540 -13.78 -12.39 -27.41
N ARG A 541 -14.84 -13.02 -26.88
CA ARG A 541 -14.80 -13.78 -25.63
C ARG A 541 -14.22 -15.20 -25.77
N ASN A 542 -13.93 -15.69 -26.99
CA ASN A 542 -13.47 -17.06 -27.23
C ASN A 542 -11.98 -17.11 -27.58
#